data_1da8530c7f22c6eadfd03f36b502068a
#
_entry.id   1da8530c7f22c6eadfd03f36b502068a
#
_cell.length_a   1.000
_cell.length_b   1.000
_cell.length_c   1.000
_cell.angle_alpha   90.00
_cell.angle_beta   90.00
_cell.angle_gamma   90.00
#
_symmetry.space_group_name_H-M   'P 1'
#
loop_
_entity.id
_entity.type
_entity.pdbx_description
1 polymer ?
#
loop_
_entity_poly.entity_id
_entity_poly.type
_entity_poly.pdbx_seq_one_letter_code
_entity_poly.pdbx_strand_id
1 'polypeptide(L)'
;MNLPKDFEQKMRDLLGSQADDFFKSLDNPSQKAITVNFERLKKDVFEKNCDFEIESIPLTQNGYFASIPKFSQNVFNHMGVIYSQEPSAMYPVELMDIRPQDICLDVCASPGGKSIQILEKLGGSGLLVSNEIAFSRAKILRENLTRMGFDNFIITCNSSEELARSNILFDKILVDAPCGGEGMIRKNNFDMNFYSPTSIDSNAERQLKILENVSQLLKSNGTLVYSTCTYDIRENENVIFNFIKKHSDFEIIHKPEFLAVCDSGIKIEDVSTNYALRRYPHRFKGEGQFMIVLKKVDCESLSQPKPSLPKCYCELNQKELMTVLSTLKGVINIKLDSLVKINDEIYVLPKCKLNLKNLNVIYLGVHVGTLQKNVFKIAHECYHTYGKYFEKKIELNELDVYKYLHGEELSFDRPNGIYAVEFLGVTLGGGKMTNGKLKNYYPKELRI
;
A
#
# COMPACT_ATOMS: atom_id res chain seq x y z
N MET A 1 -30.54 9.48 6.46
CA MET A 1 -29.34 10.38 6.36
C MET A 1 -29.78 11.69 5.71
N ASN A 2 -29.27 12.88 6.13
CA ASN A 2 -29.65 14.16 5.47
C ASN A 2 -28.62 14.43 4.35
N LEU A 3 -29.03 14.25 3.10
CA LEU A 3 -28.17 14.39 1.93
C LEU A 3 -28.43 15.74 1.24
N PRO A 4 -27.40 16.35 0.58
CA PRO A 4 -27.61 17.55 -0.26
C PRO A 4 -28.55 17.24 -1.41
N LYS A 5 -29.48 18.15 -1.70
CA LYS A 5 -30.46 17.98 -2.79
C LYS A 5 -29.80 17.75 -4.15
N ASP A 6 -28.70 18.45 -4.43
CA ASP A 6 -27.95 18.29 -5.67
C ASP A 6 -27.35 16.88 -5.81
N PHE A 7 -26.89 16.28 -4.69
CA PHE A 7 -26.43 14.91 -4.68
C PHE A 7 -27.58 13.93 -4.91
N GLU A 8 -28.73 14.13 -4.24
CA GLU A 8 -29.91 13.28 -4.44
C GLU A 8 -30.38 13.31 -5.90
N GLN A 9 -30.49 14.51 -6.48
CA GLN A 9 -30.93 14.65 -7.87
C GLN A 9 -29.94 13.98 -8.83
N LYS A 10 -28.65 14.22 -8.66
CA LYS A 10 -27.60 13.60 -9.46
C LYS A 10 -27.68 12.07 -9.40
N MET A 11 -27.83 11.49 -8.22
CA MET A 11 -27.92 10.01 -8.09
C MET A 11 -29.21 9.44 -8.69
N ARG A 12 -30.33 10.21 -8.65
CA ARG A 12 -31.57 9.80 -9.34
C ARG A 12 -31.40 9.84 -10.87
N ASP A 13 -30.73 10.84 -11.39
CA ASP A 13 -30.44 10.94 -12.82
C ASP A 13 -29.47 9.84 -13.30
N LEU A 14 -28.47 9.50 -12.46
CA LEU A 14 -27.44 8.50 -12.74
C LEU A 14 -27.98 7.07 -12.69
N LEU A 15 -28.81 6.75 -11.68
CA LEU A 15 -29.22 5.37 -11.37
C LEU A 15 -30.65 5.04 -11.83
N GLY A 16 -31.47 6.05 -12.19
CA GLY A 16 -32.83 5.87 -12.62
C GLY A 16 -33.65 5.08 -11.61
N SER A 17 -34.24 3.95 -12.03
CA SER A 17 -35.07 3.09 -11.18
C SER A 17 -34.35 2.46 -9.99
N GLN A 18 -33.02 2.42 -10.00
CA GLN A 18 -32.20 1.85 -8.89
C GLN A 18 -31.88 2.87 -7.78
N ALA A 19 -32.23 4.16 -7.96
CA ALA A 19 -31.86 5.22 -7.03
C ALA A 19 -32.43 5.01 -5.62
N ASP A 20 -33.67 4.54 -5.50
CA ASP A 20 -34.28 4.32 -4.18
C ASP A 20 -33.60 3.18 -3.41
N ASP A 21 -33.17 2.13 -4.10
CA ASP A 21 -32.38 1.04 -3.49
C ASP A 21 -30.99 1.50 -3.08
N PHE A 22 -30.37 2.37 -3.89
CA PHE A 22 -29.12 3.02 -3.53
C PHE A 22 -29.27 3.84 -2.23
N PHE A 23 -30.25 4.73 -2.14
CA PHE A 23 -30.47 5.53 -0.92
C PHE A 23 -30.78 4.67 0.31
N LYS A 24 -31.59 3.64 0.20
CA LYS A 24 -31.81 2.66 1.27
C LYS A 24 -30.53 2.00 1.73
N SER A 25 -29.62 1.68 0.80
CA SER A 25 -28.33 1.02 1.12
C SER A 25 -27.40 1.90 1.94
N LEU A 26 -27.56 3.24 1.87
CA LEU A 26 -26.75 4.19 2.65
C LEU A 26 -27.07 4.15 4.16
N ASP A 27 -28.21 3.63 4.56
CA ASP A 27 -28.58 3.44 5.97
C ASP A 27 -27.98 2.16 6.57
N ASN A 28 -27.44 1.27 5.74
CA ASN A 28 -26.75 0.07 6.22
C ASN A 28 -25.33 0.39 6.70
N PRO A 29 -24.82 -0.36 7.70
CA PRO A 29 -23.43 -0.19 8.14
C PRO A 29 -22.43 -0.51 7.01
N SER A 30 -21.30 0.20 7.00
CA SER A 30 -20.21 -0.07 6.06
C SER A 30 -19.66 -1.49 6.26
N GLN A 31 -19.34 -2.16 5.15
CA GLN A 31 -18.71 -3.48 5.19
C GLN A 31 -17.24 -3.35 5.61
N LYS A 32 -16.82 -4.24 6.51
CA LYS A 32 -15.42 -4.33 6.94
C LYS A 32 -14.71 -5.44 6.20
N ALA A 33 -13.48 -5.19 5.82
CA ALA A 33 -12.65 -6.17 5.14
C ALA A 33 -11.17 -5.99 5.47
N ILE A 34 -10.41 -7.01 5.15
CA ILE A 34 -8.95 -7.08 5.31
C ILE A 34 -8.32 -7.57 4.01
N THR A 35 -7.10 -7.12 3.74
CA THR A 35 -6.16 -7.83 2.87
C THR A 35 -5.19 -8.61 3.72
N VAL A 36 -4.77 -9.80 3.26
CA VAL A 36 -3.91 -10.73 3.99
C VAL A 36 -2.59 -10.90 3.25
N ASN A 37 -1.48 -10.65 3.92
CA ASN A 37 -0.14 -10.82 3.37
C ASN A 37 0.31 -12.28 3.47
N PHE A 38 0.07 -13.06 2.43
CA PHE A 38 0.45 -14.48 2.36
C PHE A 38 1.95 -14.71 2.11
N GLU A 39 2.72 -13.69 1.81
CA GLU A 39 4.18 -13.76 1.81
C GLU A 39 4.75 -13.88 3.25
N ARG A 40 4.00 -13.39 4.25
CA ARG A 40 4.40 -13.50 5.66
C ARG A 40 3.86 -14.75 6.34
N LEU A 41 2.58 -15.07 6.13
CA LEU A 41 1.92 -16.21 6.74
C LEU A 41 1.14 -16.97 5.68
N LYS A 42 1.44 -18.26 5.50
CA LYS A 42 0.76 -19.11 4.53
C LYS A 42 -0.75 -19.11 4.75
N LYS A 43 -1.52 -19.18 3.66
CA LYS A 43 -2.98 -19.13 3.65
C LYS A 43 -3.62 -20.16 4.58
N ASP A 44 -3.19 -21.41 4.49
CA ASP A 44 -3.69 -22.53 5.30
C ASP A 44 -3.43 -22.33 6.81
N VAL A 45 -2.28 -21.74 7.16
CA VAL A 45 -1.95 -21.41 8.55
C VAL A 45 -2.80 -20.24 9.03
N PHE A 46 -3.00 -19.19 8.22
CA PHE A 46 -3.86 -18.06 8.55
C PHE A 46 -5.30 -18.52 8.79
N GLU A 47 -5.90 -19.23 7.83
CA GLU A 47 -7.30 -19.67 7.89
C GLU A 47 -7.57 -20.63 9.07
N LYS A 48 -6.57 -21.44 9.46
CA LYS A 48 -6.68 -22.33 10.62
C LYS A 48 -6.61 -21.61 11.97
N ASN A 49 -5.88 -20.50 12.06
CA ASN A 49 -5.57 -19.82 13.33
C ASN A 49 -6.30 -18.48 13.51
N CYS A 50 -7.05 -17.98 12.51
CA CYS A 50 -7.88 -16.80 12.72
C CYS A 50 -9.07 -17.15 13.61
N ASP A 51 -9.30 -16.31 14.62
CA ASP A 51 -10.38 -16.43 15.62
C ASP A 51 -11.63 -15.61 15.27
N PHE A 52 -11.74 -15.18 14.02
CA PHE A 52 -12.83 -14.39 13.47
C PHE A 52 -13.30 -14.96 12.12
N GLU A 53 -14.58 -14.70 11.81
CA GLU A 53 -15.15 -15.14 10.54
C GLU A 53 -14.55 -14.39 9.35
N ILE A 54 -14.26 -15.13 8.28
CA ILE A 54 -13.73 -14.62 7.01
C ILE A 54 -14.56 -15.16 5.84
N GLU A 55 -14.84 -14.30 4.86
CA GLU A 55 -15.46 -14.65 3.59
C GLU A 55 -14.61 -14.04 2.46
N SER A 56 -14.16 -14.83 1.51
CA SER A 56 -13.32 -14.34 0.40
C SER A 56 -14.08 -13.29 -0.44
N ILE A 57 -13.40 -12.21 -0.81
CA ILE A 57 -13.93 -11.20 -1.71
C ILE A 57 -13.70 -11.68 -3.15
N PRO A 58 -14.77 -11.85 -3.96
CA PRO A 58 -14.64 -12.34 -5.33
C PRO A 58 -13.69 -11.51 -6.18
N LEU A 59 -12.92 -12.16 -7.04
CA LEU A 59 -11.92 -11.54 -7.95
C LEU A 59 -10.84 -10.70 -7.24
N THR A 60 -10.60 -10.95 -5.96
CA THR A 60 -9.41 -10.47 -5.25
C THR A 60 -8.56 -11.66 -4.84
N GLN A 61 -7.23 -11.47 -4.84
CA GLN A 61 -6.32 -12.56 -4.50
C GLN A 61 -6.28 -12.83 -2.99
N ASN A 62 -6.26 -11.75 -2.18
CA ASN A 62 -5.96 -11.79 -0.74
C ASN A 62 -7.00 -11.03 0.10
N GLY A 63 -8.15 -10.66 -0.49
CA GLY A 63 -9.19 -9.89 0.17
C GLY A 63 -10.23 -10.78 0.86
N TYR A 64 -10.58 -10.43 2.11
CA TYR A 64 -11.62 -11.11 2.87
C TYR A 64 -12.55 -10.11 3.55
N PHE A 65 -13.86 -10.35 3.48
CA PHE A 65 -14.78 -9.72 4.42
C PHE A 65 -14.48 -10.26 5.81
N ALA A 66 -14.27 -9.37 6.76
CA ALA A 66 -14.00 -9.73 8.15
C ALA A 66 -14.34 -8.56 9.06
N SER A 67 -14.93 -8.85 10.22
CA SER A 67 -15.18 -7.86 11.27
C SER A 67 -14.39 -8.23 12.52
N ILE A 68 -13.26 -7.54 12.71
CA ILE A 68 -12.32 -7.84 13.80
C ILE A 68 -12.51 -6.80 14.88
N PRO A 69 -13.02 -7.19 16.08
CA PRO A 69 -13.08 -6.30 17.24
C PRO A 69 -11.67 -5.84 17.63
N LYS A 70 -11.51 -4.55 17.98
CA LYS A 70 -10.23 -3.99 18.41
C LYS A 70 -9.08 -4.32 17.45
N PHE A 71 -9.28 -4.10 16.15
CA PHE A 71 -8.34 -4.44 15.07
C PHE A 71 -6.88 -4.06 15.39
N SER A 72 -6.65 -2.90 16.00
CA SER A 72 -5.31 -2.43 16.38
C SER A 72 -4.61 -3.31 17.42
N GLN A 73 -5.34 -4.10 18.19
CA GLN A 73 -4.80 -5.01 19.22
C GLN A 73 -4.70 -6.46 18.72
N ASN A 74 -5.18 -6.74 17.50
CA ASN A 74 -5.13 -8.09 16.94
C ASN A 74 -3.69 -8.49 16.60
N VAL A 75 -3.29 -9.70 17.00
CA VAL A 75 -1.93 -10.22 16.82
C VAL A 75 -1.50 -10.24 15.34
N PHE A 76 -2.40 -10.64 14.42
CA PHE A 76 -2.09 -10.67 12.99
C PHE A 76 -1.81 -9.28 12.42
N ASN A 77 -2.41 -8.22 13.00
CA ASN A 77 -2.09 -6.83 12.64
C ASN A 77 -0.66 -6.48 13.07
N HIS A 78 -0.25 -6.85 14.28
CA HIS A 78 1.12 -6.64 14.77
C HIS A 78 2.17 -7.49 14.03
N MET A 79 1.78 -8.68 13.58
CA MET A 79 2.59 -9.53 12.71
C MET A 79 2.79 -8.96 11.30
N GLY A 80 2.03 -7.94 10.88
CA GLY A 80 2.00 -7.46 9.51
C GLY A 80 1.39 -8.47 8.53
N VAL A 81 0.49 -9.32 9.02
CA VAL A 81 -0.23 -10.32 8.22
C VAL A 81 -1.53 -9.77 7.66
N ILE A 82 -2.21 -8.89 8.41
CA ILE A 82 -3.48 -8.31 7.96
C ILE A 82 -3.41 -6.78 7.91
N TYR A 83 -4.16 -6.23 6.95
CA TYR A 83 -4.40 -4.79 6.82
C TYR A 83 -5.88 -4.52 6.59
N SER A 84 -6.47 -3.58 7.34
CA SER A 84 -7.88 -3.20 7.17
C SER A 84 -8.04 -2.35 5.91
N GLN A 85 -8.81 -2.84 4.95
CA GLN A 85 -9.07 -2.15 3.68
C GLN A 85 -10.53 -2.25 3.31
N GLU A 86 -11.07 -1.21 2.68
CA GLU A 86 -12.43 -1.19 2.15
C GLU A 86 -12.53 -2.16 0.95
N PRO A 87 -13.57 -3.02 0.88
CA PRO A 87 -13.67 -4.05 -0.15
C PRO A 87 -13.56 -3.54 -1.59
N SER A 88 -14.27 -2.44 -1.93
CA SER A 88 -14.25 -1.89 -3.29
C SER A 88 -12.91 -1.27 -3.66
N ALA A 89 -12.17 -0.75 -2.67
CA ALA A 89 -10.84 -0.17 -2.86
C ALA A 89 -9.74 -1.22 -3.19
N MET A 90 -10.06 -2.51 -3.13
CA MET A 90 -9.13 -3.59 -3.50
C MET A 90 -9.05 -3.80 -5.01
N TYR A 91 -10.14 -3.56 -5.75
CA TYR A 91 -10.23 -3.88 -7.17
C TYR A 91 -9.31 -3.08 -8.10
N PRO A 92 -8.98 -1.79 -7.85
CA PRO A 92 -8.04 -1.08 -8.71
C PRO A 92 -6.70 -1.80 -8.89
N VAL A 93 -6.18 -2.42 -7.85
CA VAL A 93 -4.91 -3.17 -7.91
C VAL A 93 -5.06 -4.50 -8.66
N GLU A 94 -6.22 -5.16 -8.53
CA GLU A 94 -6.50 -6.38 -9.30
C GLU A 94 -6.49 -6.14 -10.82
N LEU A 95 -6.91 -4.93 -11.24
CA LEU A 95 -6.95 -4.52 -12.65
C LEU A 95 -5.57 -4.20 -13.25
N MET A 96 -4.53 -4.04 -12.42
CA MET A 96 -3.19 -3.65 -12.90
C MET A 96 -2.43 -4.77 -13.61
N ASP A 97 -2.81 -6.04 -13.45
CA ASP A 97 -2.08 -7.22 -13.97
C ASP A 97 -0.58 -7.18 -13.62
N ILE A 98 -0.26 -7.02 -12.33
CA ILE A 98 1.12 -6.87 -11.84
C ILE A 98 1.87 -8.19 -11.94
N ARG A 99 3.10 -8.12 -12.44
CA ARG A 99 4.06 -9.22 -12.50
C ARG A 99 5.18 -9.02 -11.46
N PRO A 100 5.79 -10.08 -10.94
CA PRO A 100 6.79 -9.98 -9.86
C PRO A 100 7.96 -9.03 -10.12
N GLN A 101 8.40 -8.85 -11.39
CA GLN A 101 9.54 -7.99 -11.73
C GLN A 101 9.15 -6.55 -12.08
N ASP A 102 7.86 -6.21 -12.09
CA ASP A 102 7.41 -4.88 -12.47
C ASP A 102 7.95 -3.79 -11.53
N ILE A 103 8.20 -2.62 -12.09
CA ILE A 103 8.43 -1.38 -11.36
C ILE A 103 7.11 -0.62 -11.36
N CYS A 104 6.49 -0.49 -10.18
CA CYS A 104 5.18 0.10 -10.00
C CYS A 104 5.27 1.50 -9.38
N LEU A 105 4.33 2.38 -9.74
CA LEU A 105 4.09 3.68 -9.09
C LEU A 105 2.65 3.73 -8.55
N ASP A 106 2.51 4.02 -7.26
CA ASP A 106 1.25 4.42 -6.63
C ASP A 106 1.32 5.93 -6.35
N VAL A 107 0.56 6.72 -7.10
CA VAL A 107 0.72 8.19 -7.17
C VAL A 107 0.14 8.91 -5.95
N CYS A 108 -0.95 8.39 -5.38
CA CYS A 108 -1.69 8.97 -4.25
C CYS A 108 -1.88 7.92 -3.16
N ALA A 109 -0.78 7.40 -2.63
CA ALA A 109 -0.69 6.11 -1.99
C ALA A 109 -1.30 6.02 -0.58
N SER A 110 -1.36 7.13 0.17
CA SER A 110 -1.78 7.08 1.59
C SER A 110 -3.28 6.77 1.74
N PRO A 111 -3.64 5.90 2.71
CA PRO A 111 -2.86 5.39 3.83
C PRO A 111 -2.05 4.11 3.56
N GLY A 112 -2.10 3.51 2.34
CA GLY A 112 -1.21 2.41 1.96
C GLY A 112 -1.88 1.09 1.58
N GLY A 113 -3.20 0.97 1.65
CA GLY A 113 -3.88 -0.30 1.36
C GLY A 113 -3.62 -0.83 -0.05
N LYS A 114 -3.69 0.05 -1.07
CA LYS A 114 -3.38 -0.32 -2.46
C LYS A 114 -1.89 -0.58 -2.66
N SER A 115 -1.02 0.20 -2.04
CA SER A 115 0.43 -0.04 -2.02
C SER A 115 0.79 -1.42 -1.43
N ILE A 116 0.13 -1.84 -0.35
CA ILE A 116 0.29 -3.18 0.25
C ILE A 116 -0.09 -4.27 -0.74
N GLN A 117 -1.23 -4.16 -1.40
CA GLN A 117 -1.65 -5.14 -2.41
C GLN A 117 -0.68 -5.20 -3.60
N ILE A 118 -0.14 -4.04 -4.04
CA ILE A 118 0.90 -4.01 -5.09
C ILE A 118 2.15 -4.78 -4.64
N LEU A 119 2.61 -4.55 -3.41
CA LEU A 119 3.79 -5.24 -2.85
C LEU A 119 3.59 -6.75 -2.71
N GLU A 120 2.40 -7.19 -2.31
CA GLU A 120 2.04 -8.62 -2.27
C GLU A 120 2.15 -9.26 -3.65
N LYS A 121 1.63 -8.60 -4.70
CA LYS A 121 1.70 -9.10 -6.09
C LYS A 121 3.12 -9.09 -6.65
N LEU A 122 3.97 -8.15 -6.22
CA LEU A 122 5.40 -8.10 -6.60
C LEU A 122 6.23 -9.23 -5.97
N GLY A 123 5.76 -9.86 -4.89
CA GLY A 123 6.42 -11.02 -4.27
C GLY A 123 7.90 -10.81 -3.94
N GLY A 124 8.31 -9.60 -3.56
CA GLY A 124 9.70 -9.26 -3.21
C GLY A 124 10.68 -9.15 -4.38
N SER A 125 10.24 -9.26 -5.65
CA SER A 125 11.13 -9.27 -6.82
C SER A 125 11.18 -7.94 -7.57
N GLY A 126 10.04 -7.23 -7.66
CA GLY A 126 9.92 -5.92 -8.29
C GLY A 126 10.17 -4.77 -7.30
N LEU A 127 9.73 -3.58 -7.68
CA LEU A 127 9.86 -2.39 -6.84
C LEU A 127 8.58 -1.56 -6.90
N LEU A 128 8.15 -1.06 -5.75
CA LEU A 128 7.08 -0.07 -5.64
C LEU A 128 7.64 1.29 -5.26
N VAL A 129 7.26 2.33 -5.99
CA VAL A 129 7.36 3.72 -5.56
C VAL A 129 5.98 4.17 -5.11
N SER A 130 5.81 4.44 -3.81
CA SER A 130 4.58 4.96 -3.24
C SER A 130 4.75 6.45 -2.97
N ASN A 131 3.96 7.28 -3.65
CA ASN A 131 4.03 8.73 -3.50
C ASN A 131 2.81 9.28 -2.73
N GLU A 132 3.05 10.26 -1.89
CA GLU A 132 1.98 11.01 -1.21
C GLU A 132 2.42 12.46 -1.04
N ILE A 133 1.64 13.39 -1.58
CA ILE A 133 2.00 14.82 -1.58
C ILE A 133 2.00 15.45 -0.18
N ALA A 134 1.17 14.95 0.74
CA ALA A 134 1.08 15.44 2.10
C ALA A 134 2.05 14.70 3.03
N PHE A 135 3.04 15.40 3.58
CA PHE A 135 4.09 14.83 4.42
C PHE A 135 3.57 14.06 5.65
N SER A 136 2.52 14.59 6.31
CA SER A 136 1.89 13.90 7.45
C SER A 136 1.28 12.56 7.04
N ARG A 137 0.65 12.49 5.86
CA ARG A 137 0.08 11.26 5.30
C ARG A 137 1.15 10.30 4.81
N ALA A 138 2.27 10.82 4.27
CA ALA A 138 3.42 9.99 3.89
C ALA A 138 4.05 9.26 5.09
N LYS A 139 4.01 9.85 6.30
CA LYS A 139 4.41 9.17 7.55
C LYS A 139 3.49 7.99 7.88
N ILE A 140 2.17 8.16 7.79
CA ILE A 140 1.19 7.09 8.01
C ILE A 140 1.41 5.95 7.00
N LEU A 141 1.63 6.30 5.72
CA LEU A 141 1.98 5.36 4.67
C LEU A 141 3.23 4.55 5.04
N ARG A 142 4.29 5.22 5.50
CA ARG A 142 5.53 4.56 5.96
C ARG A 142 5.25 3.57 7.08
N GLU A 143 4.55 3.97 8.14
CA GLU A 143 4.21 3.12 9.28
C GLU A 143 3.46 1.86 8.84
N ASN A 144 2.49 2.00 7.92
CA ASN A 144 1.73 0.88 7.41
C ASN A 144 2.58 -0.07 6.56
N LEU A 145 3.39 0.43 5.63
CA LEU A 145 4.20 -0.43 4.77
C LEU A 145 5.32 -1.14 5.54
N THR A 146 6.00 -0.44 6.47
CA THR A 146 7.04 -1.05 7.30
C THR A 146 6.48 -2.13 8.23
N ARG A 147 5.27 -1.90 8.80
CA ARG A 147 4.57 -2.90 9.62
C ARG A 147 4.23 -4.17 8.84
N MET A 148 3.99 -4.08 7.52
CA MET A 148 3.75 -5.25 6.68
C MET A 148 5.03 -6.02 6.33
N GLY A 149 6.23 -5.48 6.64
CA GLY A 149 7.52 -6.17 6.54
C GLY A 149 8.07 -6.35 5.13
N PHE A 150 7.68 -5.51 4.19
CA PHE A 150 8.25 -5.49 2.85
C PHE A 150 9.63 -4.80 2.81
N ASP A 151 10.47 -5.14 1.82
CA ASP A 151 11.80 -4.56 1.63
C ASP A 151 12.01 -3.95 0.23
N ASN A 152 11.01 -4.03 -0.62
CA ASN A 152 11.07 -3.64 -2.04
C ASN A 152 10.19 -2.40 -2.34
N PHE A 153 10.22 -1.38 -1.49
CA PHE A 153 9.49 -0.14 -1.73
C PHE A 153 10.28 1.12 -1.39
N ILE A 154 9.84 2.23 -1.98
CA ILE A 154 10.34 3.59 -1.76
C ILE A 154 9.14 4.49 -1.50
N ILE A 155 9.23 5.38 -0.50
CA ILE A 155 8.20 6.41 -0.27
C ILE A 155 8.75 7.77 -0.66
N THR A 156 8.00 8.49 -1.49
CA THR A 156 8.30 9.85 -1.91
C THR A 156 7.20 10.81 -1.49
N CYS A 157 7.54 12.09 -1.35
CA CYS A 157 6.58 13.15 -1.02
C CYS A 157 6.72 14.28 -2.03
N ASN A 158 6.11 14.06 -3.20
CA ASN A 158 6.26 14.91 -4.37
C ASN A 158 4.91 15.24 -5.01
N SER A 159 4.83 16.38 -5.67
CA SER A 159 3.73 16.66 -6.61
C SER A 159 3.85 15.79 -7.87
N SER A 160 2.77 15.67 -8.64
CA SER A 160 2.80 14.92 -9.90
C SER A 160 3.77 15.53 -10.92
N GLU A 161 3.95 16.86 -10.92
CA GLU A 161 4.92 17.57 -11.75
C GLU A 161 6.38 17.24 -11.36
N GLU A 162 6.66 17.11 -10.06
CA GLU A 162 7.98 16.73 -9.59
C GLU A 162 8.29 15.27 -9.92
N LEU A 163 7.29 14.37 -9.79
CA LEU A 163 7.41 12.98 -10.25
C LEU A 163 7.73 12.92 -11.74
N ALA A 164 6.99 13.67 -12.56
CA ALA A 164 7.19 13.73 -14.00
C ALA A 164 8.63 14.11 -14.38
N ARG A 165 9.22 15.10 -13.70
CA ARG A 165 10.61 15.53 -13.94
C ARG A 165 11.67 14.48 -13.58
N SER A 166 11.31 13.43 -12.84
CA SER A 166 12.25 12.34 -12.51
C SER A 166 12.63 11.51 -13.75
N ASN A 167 11.74 11.48 -14.75
CA ASN A 167 11.81 10.63 -15.93
C ASN A 167 11.99 9.12 -15.62
N ILE A 168 11.64 8.68 -14.40
CA ILE A 168 11.65 7.27 -14.02
C ILE A 168 10.52 6.58 -14.78
N LEU A 169 10.82 5.44 -15.39
CA LEU A 169 9.85 4.69 -16.18
C LEU A 169 9.29 3.52 -15.38
N PHE A 170 7.97 3.38 -15.39
CA PHE A 170 7.20 2.37 -14.65
C PHE A 170 6.49 1.40 -15.61
N ASP A 171 6.41 0.13 -15.22
CA ASP A 171 5.62 -0.89 -15.92
C ASP A 171 4.14 -0.71 -15.62
N LYS A 172 3.82 -0.31 -14.38
CA LYS A 172 2.47 -0.15 -13.88
C LYS A 172 2.34 1.16 -13.09
N ILE A 173 1.28 1.90 -13.34
CA ILE A 173 0.95 3.13 -12.59
C ILE A 173 -0.47 3.00 -12.05
N LEU A 174 -0.64 3.28 -10.76
CA LEU A 174 -1.93 3.46 -10.11
C LEU A 174 -2.14 4.95 -9.80
N VAL A 175 -3.25 5.49 -10.25
CA VAL A 175 -3.73 6.83 -9.90
C VAL A 175 -5.06 6.67 -9.17
N ASP A 176 -5.00 6.38 -7.87
CA ASP A 176 -6.18 6.47 -6.99
C ASP A 176 -6.36 7.93 -6.58
N ALA A 177 -7.07 8.67 -7.43
CA ALA A 177 -7.00 10.12 -7.43
C ALA A 177 -7.75 10.75 -6.23
N PRO A 178 -7.24 11.86 -5.67
CA PRO A 178 -7.99 12.64 -4.69
C PRO A 178 -9.27 13.15 -5.34
N CYS A 179 -10.42 12.88 -4.72
CA CYS A 179 -11.75 13.12 -5.26
C CYS A 179 -12.74 13.61 -4.19
N GLY A 180 -13.97 13.88 -4.60
CA GLY A 180 -15.07 14.31 -3.72
C GLY A 180 -15.47 13.29 -2.64
N GLY A 181 -15.09 12.02 -2.78
CA GLY A 181 -15.28 11.01 -1.74
C GLY A 181 -16.72 10.56 -1.50
N GLU A 182 -17.64 10.85 -2.42
CA GLU A 182 -19.08 10.53 -2.27
C GLU A 182 -19.36 9.03 -2.03
N GLY A 183 -18.51 8.18 -2.57
CA GLY A 183 -18.61 6.74 -2.34
C GLY A 183 -18.27 6.31 -0.92
N MET A 184 -17.87 7.22 -0.04
CA MET A 184 -17.49 6.95 1.35
C MET A 184 -18.50 7.48 2.38
N ILE A 185 -19.71 7.88 1.94
CA ILE A 185 -20.75 8.50 2.77
C ILE A 185 -21.09 7.69 4.02
N ARG A 186 -21.09 6.35 3.95
CA ARG A 186 -21.37 5.47 5.09
C ARG A 186 -20.28 5.43 6.15
N LYS A 187 -19.08 5.95 5.85
CA LYS A 187 -18.01 6.06 6.84
C LYS A 187 -18.20 7.32 7.68
N ASN A 188 -18.12 7.18 9.00
CA ASN A 188 -18.40 8.22 9.99
C ASN A 188 -17.57 9.52 9.85
N ASN A 189 -16.60 9.57 8.96
CA ASN A 189 -15.72 10.74 8.75
C ASN A 189 -16.03 11.51 7.45
N PHE A 190 -17.09 11.13 6.71
CA PHE A 190 -17.46 11.86 5.51
C PHE A 190 -18.34 13.05 5.88
N ASP A 191 -17.84 14.25 5.65
CA ASP A 191 -18.59 15.49 5.91
C ASP A 191 -19.19 16.03 4.62
N MET A 192 -20.51 15.83 4.45
CA MET A 192 -21.27 16.33 3.30
C MET A 192 -21.30 17.87 3.20
N ASN A 193 -20.87 18.60 4.24
CA ASN A 193 -20.77 20.07 4.17
C ASN A 193 -19.67 20.54 3.22
N PHE A 194 -18.69 19.70 2.89
CA PHE A 194 -17.66 19.98 1.87
C PHE A 194 -18.11 19.66 0.43
N TYR A 195 -19.30 19.04 0.27
CA TYR A 195 -19.85 18.79 -1.04
C TYR A 195 -20.30 20.09 -1.71
N SER A 196 -19.70 20.43 -2.85
CA SER A 196 -20.13 21.56 -3.70
C SER A 196 -19.80 21.30 -5.18
N PRO A 197 -20.60 21.78 -6.12
CA PRO A 197 -20.31 21.67 -7.54
C PRO A 197 -18.93 22.23 -7.93
N THR A 198 -18.52 23.35 -7.33
CA THR A 198 -17.21 23.97 -7.59
C THR A 198 -16.03 23.13 -7.09
N SER A 199 -16.18 22.41 -5.97
CA SER A 199 -15.13 21.50 -5.49
C SER A 199 -14.95 20.30 -6.41
N ILE A 200 -16.03 19.81 -7.02
CA ILE A 200 -16.00 18.69 -7.98
C ILE A 200 -15.23 19.10 -9.25
N ASP A 201 -15.53 20.27 -9.82
CA ASP A 201 -14.84 20.75 -11.02
C ASP A 201 -13.34 20.98 -10.77
N SER A 202 -12.98 21.56 -9.62
CA SER A 202 -11.58 21.72 -9.19
C SER A 202 -10.87 20.37 -8.99
N ASN A 203 -11.58 19.35 -8.46
CA ASN A 203 -11.05 18.00 -8.36
C ASN A 203 -10.79 17.38 -9.73
N ALA A 204 -11.74 17.51 -10.66
CA ALA A 204 -11.62 16.97 -12.02
C ALA A 204 -10.43 17.57 -12.77
N GLU A 205 -10.21 18.89 -12.68
CA GLU A 205 -9.03 19.55 -13.25
C GLU A 205 -7.72 19.02 -12.65
N ARG A 206 -7.67 18.89 -11.32
CA ARG A 206 -6.49 18.34 -10.62
C ARG A 206 -6.23 16.89 -11.01
N GLN A 207 -7.26 16.06 -11.11
CA GLN A 207 -7.18 14.66 -11.51
C GLN A 207 -6.64 14.50 -12.93
N LEU A 208 -7.16 15.28 -13.88
CA LEU A 208 -6.67 15.32 -15.26
C LEU A 208 -5.18 15.70 -15.30
N LYS A 209 -4.80 16.74 -14.55
CA LYS A 209 -3.40 17.20 -14.46
C LYS A 209 -2.48 16.11 -13.87
N ILE A 210 -2.92 15.38 -12.85
CA ILE A 210 -2.17 14.24 -12.30
C ILE A 210 -1.96 13.17 -13.37
N LEU A 211 -3.03 12.77 -14.08
CA LEU A 211 -2.95 11.80 -15.16
C LEU A 211 -1.97 12.23 -16.26
N GLU A 212 -2.09 13.47 -16.76
CA GLU A 212 -1.22 14.03 -17.80
C GLU A 212 0.27 14.02 -17.37
N ASN A 213 0.55 14.33 -16.11
CA ASN A 213 1.92 14.36 -15.59
C ASN A 213 2.52 12.94 -15.47
N VAL A 214 1.76 11.97 -14.96
CA VAL A 214 2.34 10.64 -14.69
C VAL A 214 2.26 9.69 -15.89
N SER A 215 1.39 9.94 -16.87
CA SER A 215 1.26 9.13 -18.09
C SER A 215 2.57 9.05 -18.90
N GLN A 216 3.36 10.13 -18.88
CA GLN A 216 4.66 10.15 -19.56
C GLN A 216 5.71 9.23 -18.91
N LEU A 217 5.51 8.88 -17.62
CA LEU A 217 6.37 7.96 -16.88
C LEU A 217 6.03 6.47 -17.15
N LEU A 218 4.94 6.20 -17.88
CA LEU A 218 4.57 4.84 -18.23
C LEU A 218 5.42 4.34 -19.41
N LYS A 219 5.99 3.16 -19.27
CA LYS A 219 6.69 2.48 -20.36
C LYS A 219 5.71 2.16 -21.51
N SER A 220 6.26 1.98 -22.72
CA SER A 220 5.53 1.38 -23.83
C SER A 220 4.92 0.04 -23.41
N ASN A 221 3.68 -0.22 -23.81
CA ASN A 221 2.87 -1.38 -23.39
C ASN A 221 2.60 -1.48 -21.88
N GLY A 222 2.93 -0.46 -21.08
CA GLY A 222 2.61 -0.37 -19.66
C GLY A 222 1.12 -0.19 -19.40
N THR A 223 0.70 -0.46 -18.17
CA THR A 223 -0.69 -0.33 -17.72
C THR A 223 -0.82 0.81 -16.69
N LEU A 224 -1.80 1.68 -16.89
CA LEU A 224 -2.22 2.69 -15.93
C LEU A 224 -3.65 2.40 -15.50
N VAL A 225 -3.89 2.31 -14.19
CA VAL A 225 -5.23 2.24 -13.61
C VAL A 225 -5.56 3.56 -12.96
N TYR A 226 -6.65 4.18 -13.40
CA TYR A 226 -7.23 5.35 -12.74
C TYR A 226 -8.42 4.91 -11.91
N SER A 227 -8.51 5.41 -10.67
CA SER A 227 -9.64 5.14 -9.78
C SER A 227 -9.98 6.33 -8.91
N THR A 228 -11.24 6.38 -8.48
CA THR A 228 -11.78 7.34 -7.51
C THR A 228 -12.80 6.66 -6.61
N CYS A 229 -13.04 7.25 -5.42
CA CYS A 229 -14.16 6.85 -4.57
C CYS A 229 -15.32 7.86 -4.66
N THR A 230 -15.62 8.39 -5.85
CA THR A 230 -16.78 9.27 -6.11
C THR A 230 -17.71 8.66 -7.17
N TYR A 231 -18.98 9.07 -7.16
CA TYR A 231 -19.97 8.69 -8.20
C TYR A 231 -20.03 9.71 -9.35
N ASP A 232 -19.41 10.90 -9.19
CA ASP A 232 -19.57 12.00 -10.13
C ASP A 232 -18.91 11.74 -11.48
N ILE A 233 -19.67 11.88 -12.56
CA ILE A 233 -19.22 11.67 -13.95
C ILE A 233 -18.09 12.66 -14.30
N ARG A 234 -18.11 13.87 -13.73
CA ARG A 234 -17.09 14.90 -13.98
C ARG A 234 -15.72 14.50 -13.51
N GLU A 235 -15.64 13.82 -12.34
CA GLU A 235 -14.40 13.30 -11.76
C GLU A 235 -14.00 11.91 -12.31
N ASN A 236 -14.87 11.27 -13.06
CA ASN A 236 -14.74 9.90 -13.56
C ASN A 236 -14.61 9.88 -15.08
N GLU A 237 -15.70 9.57 -15.79
CA GLU A 237 -15.68 9.39 -17.25
C GLU A 237 -15.21 10.63 -17.99
N ASN A 238 -15.59 11.86 -17.54
CA ASN A 238 -15.19 13.08 -18.22
C ASN A 238 -13.68 13.35 -18.10
N VAL A 239 -13.05 12.98 -16.98
CA VAL A 239 -11.60 13.07 -16.83
C VAL A 239 -10.93 12.15 -17.86
N ILE A 240 -11.40 10.92 -17.98
CA ILE A 240 -10.86 9.94 -18.94
C ILE A 240 -11.12 10.36 -20.39
N PHE A 241 -12.33 10.86 -20.69
CA PHE A 241 -12.66 11.40 -22.00
C PHE A 241 -11.68 12.50 -22.41
N ASN A 242 -11.49 13.49 -21.55
CA ASN A 242 -10.55 14.60 -21.80
C ASN A 242 -9.10 14.12 -21.93
N PHE A 243 -8.70 13.13 -21.15
CA PHE A 243 -7.36 12.55 -21.23
C PHE A 243 -7.15 11.83 -22.59
N ILE A 244 -8.05 10.93 -22.98
CA ILE A 244 -7.92 10.16 -24.24
C ILE A 244 -7.95 11.06 -25.48
N LYS A 245 -8.77 12.13 -25.46
CA LYS A 245 -8.80 13.11 -26.57
C LYS A 245 -7.46 13.83 -26.78
N LYS A 246 -6.64 13.97 -25.74
CA LYS A 246 -5.31 14.61 -25.80
C LYS A 246 -4.17 13.61 -26.00
N HIS A 247 -4.36 12.34 -25.63
CA HIS A 247 -3.33 11.29 -25.59
C HIS A 247 -3.70 10.13 -26.49
N SER A 248 -3.46 10.25 -27.79
CA SER A 248 -3.72 9.21 -28.78
C SER A 248 -2.81 7.98 -28.65
N ASP A 249 -1.77 8.07 -27.82
CA ASP A 249 -0.86 6.99 -27.44
C ASP A 249 -1.41 6.12 -26.30
N PHE A 250 -2.69 6.32 -25.89
CA PHE A 250 -3.38 5.50 -24.90
C PHE A 250 -4.66 4.87 -25.44
N GLU A 251 -4.91 3.65 -25.04
CA GLU A 251 -6.18 2.94 -25.29
C GLU A 251 -6.84 2.51 -23.98
N ILE A 252 -8.18 2.47 -23.98
CA ILE A 252 -8.97 1.95 -22.86
C ILE A 252 -9.11 0.44 -23.01
N ILE A 253 -8.73 -0.30 -21.97
CA ILE A 253 -8.81 -1.77 -21.96
C ILE A 253 -10.10 -2.21 -21.29
N HIS A 254 -10.88 -3.03 -21.99
CA HIS A 254 -12.08 -3.66 -21.45
C HIS A 254 -11.70 -4.87 -20.57
N LYS A 255 -12.32 -4.95 -19.39
CA LYS A 255 -12.14 -6.01 -18.39
C LYS A 255 -13.50 -6.66 -18.07
N PRO A 256 -14.12 -7.38 -19.04
CA PRO A 256 -15.49 -7.90 -18.90
C PRO A 256 -15.64 -8.90 -17.75
N GLU A 257 -14.59 -9.60 -17.35
CA GLU A 257 -14.58 -10.53 -16.22
C GLU A 257 -14.97 -9.87 -14.90
N PHE A 258 -14.71 -8.57 -14.75
CA PHE A 258 -15.07 -7.81 -13.55
C PHE A 258 -16.55 -7.35 -13.53
N LEU A 259 -17.29 -7.51 -14.61
CA LEU A 259 -18.74 -7.21 -14.64
C LEU A 259 -19.56 -8.15 -13.74
N ALA A 260 -18.97 -9.25 -13.29
CA ALA A 260 -19.57 -10.10 -12.27
C ALA A 260 -19.65 -9.42 -10.88
N VAL A 261 -18.79 -8.42 -10.62
CA VAL A 261 -18.66 -7.72 -9.33
C VAL A 261 -18.72 -6.20 -9.45
N CYS A 262 -18.94 -5.67 -10.64
CA CYS A 262 -19.05 -4.24 -10.96
C CYS A 262 -20.11 -3.98 -12.01
N ASP A 263 -20.60 -2.76 -12.09
CA ASP A 263 -21.38 -2.26 -13.22
C ASP A 263 -20.44 -1.58 -14.25
N SER A 264 -20.89 -1.49 -15.50
CA SER A 264 -20.20 -0.72 -16.55
C SER A 264 -20.23 0.77 -16.25
N GLY A 265 -19.22 1.50 -16.70
CA GLY A 265 -19.22 2.95 -16.76
C GLY A 265 -20.21 3.51 -17.79
N ILE A 266 -20.18 4.83 -17.94
CA ILE A 266 -21.04 5.58 -18.86
C ILE A 266 -20.23 5.94 -20.11
N LYS A 267 -20.80 5.69 -21.29
CA LYS A 267 -20.15 6.08 -22.55
C LYS A 267 -20.27 7.60 -22.75
N ILE A 268 -19.16 8.25 -23.03
CA ILE A 268 -19.09 9.66 -23.38
C ILE A 268 -18.69 9.80 -24.86
N GLU A 269 -19.60 10.28 -25.68
CA GLU A 269 -19.43 10.47 -27.14
C GLU A 269 -18.87 9.22 -27.83
N ASP A 270 -17.76 9.36 -28.55
CA ASP A 270 -17.08 8.29 -29.29
C ASP A 270 -16.00 7.55 -28.46
N VAL A 271 -15.70 8.01 -27.24
CA VAL A 271 -14.74 7.36 -26.35
C VAL A 271 -15.40 6.23 -25.56
N SER A 272 -14.75 5.07 -25.48
CA SER A 272 -15.26 3.87 -24.81
C SER A 272 -15.15 3.93 -23.28
N THR A 273 -15.55 5.05 -22.68
CA THR A 273 -15.55 5.23 -21.20
C THR A 273 -16.51 4.27 -20.49
N ASN A 274 -17.45 3.64 -21.21
CA ASN A 274 -18.29 2.55 -20.69
C ASN A 274 -17.52 1.25 -20.39
N TYR A 275 -16.24 1.13 -20.78
CA TYR A 275 -15.34 0.05 -20.33
C TYR A 275 -14.83 0.27 -18.90
N ALA A 276 -15.08 1.43 -18.32
CA ALA A 276 -14.88 1.64 -16.89
C ALA A 276 -15.80 0.73 -16.07
N LEU A 277 -15.39 0.52 -14.83
CA LEU A 277 -16.07 -0.29 -13.83
C LEU A 277 -16.53 0.59 -12.68
N ARG A 278 -17.77 0.43 -12.27
CA ARG A 278 -18.39 1.17 -11.17
C ARG A 278 -18.91 0.22 -10.11
N ARG A 279 -18.71 0.58 -8.86
CA ARG A 279 -19.29 -0.16 -7.72
C ARG A 279 -20.26 0.74 -6.98
N TYR A 280 -21.40 0.15 -6.61
CA TYR A 280 -22.44 0.83 -5.84
C TYR A 280 -22.87 -0.04 -4.66
N PRO A 281 -23.09 0.55 -3.45
CA PRO A 281 -23.36 -0.21 -2.22
C PRO A 281 -24.69 -0.97 -2.22
N HIS A 282 -25.66 -0.63 -3.07
CA HIS A 282 -26.91 -1.37 -3.22
C HIS A 282 -26.78 -2.64 -4.09
N ARG A 283 -25.72 -2.73 -4.91
CA ARG A 283 -25.45 -3.87 -5.80
C ARG A 283 -24.39 -4.81 -5.26
N PHE A 284 -23.37 -4.26 -4.61
CA PHE A 284 -22.19 -5.01 -4.21
C PHE A 284 -21.82 -4.70 -2.75
N LYS A 285 -21.34 -5.73 -2.02
CA LYS A 285 -20.79 -5.52 -0.68
C LYS A 285 -19.58 -4.58 -0.78
N GLY A 286 -19.65 -3.41 -0.18
CA GLY A 286 -18.58 -2.38 -0.20
C GLY A 286 -19.12 -0.98 -0.42
N GLU A 287 -18.21 -0.03 -0.55
CA GLU A 287 -18.48 1.39 -0.79
C GLU A 287 -18.45 1.71 -2.29
N GLY A 288 -18.58 3.00 -2.65
CA GLY A 288 -18.49 3.43 -4.04
C GLY A 288 -17.06 3.43 -4.55
N GLN A 289 -16.86 2.94 -5.77
CA GLN A 289 -15.57 2.99 -6.47
C GLN A 289 -15.78 3.09 -7.98
N PHE A 290 -14.99 3.93 -8.62
CA PHE A 290 -14.82 4.00 -10.07
C PHE A 290 -13.43 3.52 -10.46
N MET A 291 -13.30 2.77 -11.54
CA MET A 291 -12.02 2.25 -12.02
C MET A 291 -12.01 2.14 -13.53
N ILE A 292 -10.87 2.44 -14.14
CA ILE A 292 -10.66 2.21 -15.58
C ILE A 292 -9.19 1.86 -15.85
N VAL A 293 -8.99 1.00 -16.83
CA VAL A 293 -7.67 0.53 -17.25
C VAL A 293 -7.28 1.21 -18.54
N LEU A 294 -6.13 1.86 -18.53
CA LEU A 294 -5.49 2.47 -19.68
C LEU A 294 -4.21 1.72 -20.00
N LYS A 295 -3.93 1.53 -21.27
CA LYS A 295 -2.68 0.95 -21.74
C LYS A 295 -1.99 1.92 -22.69
N LYS A 296 -0.70 2.14 -22.50
CA LYS A 296 0.09 2.91 -23.44
C LYS A 296 0.41 2.04 -24.65
N VAL A 297 0.03 2.50 -25.86
CA VAL A 297 0.32 1.77 -27.08
C VAL A 297 1.82 1.77 -27.36
N ASP A 298 2.27 0.91 -28.26
CA ASP A 298 3.69 0.79 -28.59
C ASP A 298 4.24 2.11 -29.16
N CYS A 299 5.27 2.62 -28.52
CA CYS A 299 5.98 3.84 -28.89
C CYS A 299 7.48 3.62 -28.72
N GLU A 300 8.30 4.55 -29.21
CA GLU A 300 9.75 4.48 -29.01
C GLU A 300 10.10 4.26 -27.54
N SER A 301 10.90 3.21 -27.29
CA SER A 301 11.30 2.84 -25.93
C SER A 301 12.26 3.87 -25.35
N LEU A 302 11.80 4.61 -24.37
CA LEU A 302 12.67 5.45 -23.54
C LEU A 302 13.54 4.56 -22.65
N SER A 303 14.78 4.97 -22.41
CA SER A 303 15.67 4.27 -21.49
C SER A 303 15.49 4.76 -20.06
N GLN A 304 15.54 3.84 -19.08
CA GLN A 304 15.54 4.17 -17.66
C GLN A 304 16.74 5.08 -17.32
N PRO A 305 16.53 6.19 -16.60
CA PRO A 305 17.62 7.06 -16.15
C PRO A 305 18.64 6.30 -15.30
N LYS A 306 19.91 6.70 -15.39
CA LYS A 306 20.97 6.09 -14.56
C LYS A 306 20.62 6.21 -13.07
N PRO A 307 20.72 5.14 -12.27
CA PRO A 307 20.43 5.16 -10.85
C PRO A 307 21.27 6.22 -10.09
N SER A 308 20.62 6.90 -9.16
CA SER A 308 21.27 7.88 -8.30
C SER A 308 20.52 7.98 -6.96
N LEU A 309 21.26 8.01 -5.87
CA LEU A 309 20.68 8.17 -4.53
C LEU A 309 20.45 9.66 -4.18
N PRO A 310 19.51 9.97 -3.29
CA PRO A 310 19.41 11.28 -2.69
C PRO A 310 20.69 11.62 -1.92
N LYS A 311 21.08 12.91 -1.90
CA LYS A 311 22.36 13.36 -1.31
C LYS A 311 22.53 13.05 0.18
N CYS A 312 21.45 12.83 0.93
CA CYS A 312 21.48 12.49 2.35
C CYS A 312 21.92 11.04 2.63
N TYR A 313 21.90 10.15 1.61
CA TYR A 313 22.36 8.78 1.73
C TYR A 313 23.86 8.70 1.41
N CYS A 314 24.63 8.16 2.35
CA CYS A 314 26.06 7.99 2.21
C CYS A 314 26.45 6.52 2.35
N GLU A 315 27.52 6.10 1.67
CA GLU A 315 28.13 4.79 1.91
C GLU A 315 28.77 4.74 3.29
N LEU A 316 28.79 3.57 3.91
CA LEU A 316 29.53 3.33 5.16
C LEU A 316 31.04 3.33 4.85
N ASN A 317 31.82 3.97 5.71
CA ASN A 317 33.27 3.78 5.65
C ASN A 317 33.64 2.36 6.12
N GLN A 318 34.88 1.94 5.86
CA GLN A 318 35.34 0.58 6.14
C GLN A 318 35.17 0.18 7.61
N LYS A 319 35.45 1.08 8.57
CA LYS A 319 35.32 0.82 10.00
C LYS A 319 33.84 0.63 10.40
N GLU A 320 32.96 1.49 9.91
CA GLU A 320 31.52 1.39 10.14
C GLU A 320 30.97 0.08 9.57
N LEU A 321 31.33 -0.25 8.33
CA LEU A 321 30.91 -1.49 7.68
C LEU A 321 31.37 -2.72 8.48
N MET A 322 32.64 -2.76 8.91
CA MET A 322 33.17 -3.85 9.73
C MET A 322 32.40 -3.99 11.07
N THR A 323 32.06 -2.85 11.72
CA THR A 323 31.29 -2.87 12.97
C THR A 323 29.90 -3.45 12.77
N VAL A 324 29.18 -3.03 11.73
CA VAL A 324 27.85 -3.55 11.39
C VAL A 324 27.94 -5.05 11.09
N LEU A 325 28.81 -5.46 10.16
CA LEU A 325 28.94 -6.85 9.76
C LEU A 325 29.40 -7.77 10.90
N SER A 326 30.32 -7.32 11.76
CA SER A 326 30.75 -8.12 12.93
C SER A 326 29.63 -8.33 13.96
N THR A 327 28.76 -7.33 14.15
CA THR A 327 27.60 -7.45 15.05
C THR A 327 26.54 -8.40 14.50
N LEU A 328 26.33 -8.40 13.16
CA LEU A 328 25.33 -9.24 12.51
C LEU A 328 25.82 -10.66 12.25
N LYS A 329 27.15 -10.89 12.25
CA LYS A 329 27.74 -12.22 12.08
C LYS A 329 27.34 -13.15 13.23
N GLY A 330 26.76 -14.31 12.89
CA GLY A 330 26.21 -15.28 13.86
C GLY A 330 24.89 -14.81 14.50
N VAL A 331 24.28 -13.76 13.98
CA VAL A 331 22.94 -13.30 14.35
C VAL A 331 21.97 -13.46 13.19
N ILE A 332 22.37 -13.03 11.97
CA ILE A 332 21.55 -13.10 10.76
C ILE A 332 22.30 -13.84 9.67
N ASN A 333 21.67 -14.87 9.11
CA ASN A 333 22.20 -15.69 8.01
C ASN A 333 21.66 -15.21 6.64
N ILE A 334 21.94 -13.95 6.30
CA ILE A 334 21.67 -13.36 5.00
C ILE A 334 22.76 -12.33 4.68
N LYS A 335 23.16 -12.26 3.42
CA LYS A 335 24.03 -11.19 2.95
C LYS A 335 23.23 -9.92 2.76
N LEU A 336 23.50 -8.92 3.60
CA LEU A 336 22.91 -7.60 3.46
C LEU A 336 23.79 -6.77 2.50
N ASP A 337 23.37 -6.71 1.24
CA ASP A 337 24.02 -5.92 0.20
C ASP A 337 23.50 -4.48 0.20
N SER A 338 24.27 -3.57 -0.38
CA SER A 338 23.87 -2.15 -0.56
C SER A 338 23.50 -1.44 0.74
N LEU A 339 24.36 -1.58 1.78
CA LEU A 339 24.23 -0.83 3.02
C LEU A 339 24.57 0.64 2.81
N VAL A 340 23.68 1.51 3.28
CA VAL A 340 23.87 2.96 3.29
C VAL A 340 23.50 3.54 4.65
N LYS A 341 23.91 4.78 4.92
CA LYS A 341 23.53 5.49 6.15
C LYS A 341 22.95 6.87 5.88
N ILE A 342 22.07 7.28 6.79
CA ILE A 342 21.66 8.67 7.00
C ILE A 342 21.94 8.98 8.46
N ASN A 343 22.85 9.91 8.72
CA ASN A 343 23.38 10.16 10.08
C ASN A 343 23.89 8.85 10.70
N ASP A 344 23.33 8.43 11.85
CA ASP A 344 23.68 7.19 12.55
C ASP A 344 22.82 5.98 12.14
N GLU A 345 21.78 6.17 11.32
CA GLU A 345 20.83 5.14 10.92
C GLU A 345 21.32 4.39 9.69
N ILE A 346 21.31 3.07 9.75
CA ILE A 346 21.79 2.16 8.68
C ILE A 346 20.61 1.51 7.97
N TYR A 347 20.65 1.54 6.66
CA TYR A 347 19.60 0.99 5.79
C TYR A 347 20.15 -0.03 4.80
N VAL A 348 19.32 -1.03 4.46
CA VAL A 348 19.55 -1.91 3.31
C VAL A 348 18.66 -1.42 2.17
N LEU A 349 19.27 -1.04 1.04
CA LEU A 349 18.53 -0.56 -0.12
C LEU A 349 17.78 -1.68 -0.84
N PRO A 350 16.66 -1.39 -1.52
CA PRO A 350 16.03 -2.31 -2.46
C PRO A 350 17.01 -2.78 -3.55
N LYS A 351 16.81 -3.99 -4.06
CA LYS A 351 17.67 -4.55 -5.13
C LYS A 351 17.58 -3.75 -6.43
N CYS A 352 16.37 -3.30 -6.79
CA CYS A 352 16.16 -2.43 -7.95
C CYS A 352 16.53 -1.00 -7.59
N LYS A 353 17.37 -0.38 -8.42
CA LYS A 353 17.89 0.97 -8.18
C LYS A 353 17.32 1.95 -9.21
N LEU A 354 16.80 3.08 -8.75
CA LEU A 354 16.24 4.15 -9.55
C LEU A 354 17.04 5.45 -9.45
N ASN A 355 16.75 6.40 -10.32
CA ASN A 355 17.28 7.77 -10.23
C ASN A 355 16.41 8.59 -9.27
N LEU A 356 16.83 8.69 -8.01
CA LEU A 356 16.08 9.39 -6.95
C LEU A 356 16.62 10.79 -6.65
N LYS A 357 17.60 11.28 -7.42
CA LYS A 357 18.36 12.51 -7.11
C LYS A 357 17.49 13.76 -6.90
N ASN A 358 16.40 13.88 -7.66
CA ASN A 358 15.54 15.07 -7.67
C ASN A 358 14.19 14.83 -6.98
N LEU A 359 14.02 13.71 -6.29
CA LEU A 359 12.82 13.38 -5.54
C LEU A 359 13.01 13.66 -4.04
N ASN A 360 11.96 14.12 -3.40
CA ASN A 360 11.87 14.18 -1.95
C ASN A 360 11.53 12.78 -1.43
N VAL A 361 12.57 12.02 -1.08
CA VAL A 361 12.46 10.64 -0.60
C VAL A 361 12.29 10.65 0.91
N ILE A 362 11.17 10.10 1.39
CA ILE A 362 10.82 10.00 2.81
C ILE A 362 11.34 8.70 3.42
N TYR A 363 11.36 7.63 2.61
CA TYR A 363 11.82 6.32 3.04
C TYR A 363 12.41 5.53 1.87
N LEU A 364 13.58 4.93 2.11
CA LEU A 364 14.30 4.14 1.11
C LEU A 364 15.02 2.98 1.77
N GLY A 365 14.51 1.78 1.53
CA GLY A 365 15.09 0.57 2.08
C GLY A 365 14.67 0.27 3.53
N VAL A 366 15.20 -0.81 4.07
CA VAL A 366 14.88 -1.30 5.43
C VAL A 366 15.86 -0.72 6.44
N HIS A 367 15.35 -0.10 7.49
CA HIS A 367 16.16 0.36 8.61
C HIS A 367 16.65 -0.84 9.44
N VAL A 368 17.92 -1.19 9.32
CA VAL A 368 18.48 -2.37 9.98
C VAL A 368 19.10 -2.08 11.34
N GLY A 369 19.42 -0.82 11.64
CA GLY A 369 19.93 -0.48 12.95
C GLY A 369 20.57 0.90 13.02
N THR A 370 21.00 1.26 14.21
CA THR A 370 21.66 2.53 14.54
C THR A 370 23.09 2.27 14.95
N LEU A 371 24.04 3.01 14.37
CA LEU A 371 25.47 2.92 14.67
C LEU A 371 25.94 4.15 15.46
N GLN A 372 26.08 4.01 16.76
CA GLN A 372 26.53 5.10 17.64
C GLN A 372 27.78 4.71 18.42
N LYS A 373 28.80 5.56 18.44
CA LYS A 373 30.05 5.36 19.19
C LYS A 373 30.68 3.97 18.96
N ASN A 374 30.69 3.50 17.71
CA ASN A 374 31.15 2.16 17.29
C ASN A 374 30.34 0.99 17.89
N VAL A 375 29.11 1.22 18.31
CA VAL A 375 28.17 0.18 18.73
C VAL A 375 27.00 0.17 17.77
N PHE A 376 26.77 -0.97 17.13
CA PHE A 376 25.60 -1.17 16.26
C PHE A 376 24.47 -1.83 17.05
N LYS A 377 23.29 -1.21 17.02
CA LYS A 377 22.07 -1.74 17.63
C LYS A 377 21.10 -2.09 16.51
N ILE A 378 20.62 -3.34 16.50
CA ILE A 378 19.66 -3.82 15.52
C ILE A 378 18.30 -3.15 15.75
N ALA A 379 17.72 -2.61 14.69
CA ALA A 379 16.40 -1.97 14.72
C ALA A 379 15.25 -2.99 14.71
N HIS A 380 14.10 -2.60 15.23
CA HIS A 380 12.88 -3.42 15.20
C HIS A 380 12.52 -3.86 13.77
N GLU A 381 12.62 -2.96 12.82
CA GLU A 381 12.32 -3.19 11.42
C GLU A 381 13.20 -4.31 10.79
N CYS A 382 14.48 -4.41 11.21
CA CYS A 382 15.37 -5.50 10.82
C CYS A 382 14.83 -6.87 11.27
N TYR A 383 14.38 -6.98 12.52
CA TYR A 383 13.76 -8.21 13.01
C TYR A 383 12.48 -8.51 12.23
N HIS A 384 11.65 -7.49 12.05
CA HIS A 384 10.34 -7.65 11.45
C HIS A 384 10.44 -8.08 9.97
N THR A 385 11.34 -7.48 9.19
CA THR A 385 11.52 -7.77 7.76
C THR A 385 12.41 -8.99 7.51
N TYR A 386 13.53 -9.10 8.24
CA TYR A 386 14.53 -10.15 8.01
C TYR A 386 14.53 -11.25 9.08
N GLY A 387 13.51 -11.32 9.94
CA GLY A 387 13.44 -12.23 11.06
C GLY A 387 13.61 -13.70 10.69
N LYS A 388 13.05 -14.13 9.54
CA LYS A 388 13.21 -15.49 9.02
C LYS A 388 14.67 -15.93 8.84
N TYR A 389 15.61 -14.99 8.72
CA TYR A 389 17.04 -15.25 8.55
C TYR A 389 17.84 -15.19 9.86
N PHE A 390 17.20 -14.89 11.00
CA PHE A 390 17.90 -14.92 12.28
C PHE A 390 18.26 -16.35 12.66
N GLU A 391 19.48 -16.54 13.17
CA GLU A 391 19.98 -17.88 13.56
C GLU A 391 19.31 -18.38 14.84
N LYS A 392 19.02 -17.48 15.77
CA LYS A 392 18.34 -17.81 17.03
C LYS A 392 16.93 -17.26 17.04
N LYS A 393 15.97 -18.15 17.32
CA LYS A 393 14.55 -17.84 17.31
C LYS A 393 13.85 -18.37 18.56
N ILE A 394 12.83 -17.66 19.00
CA ILE A 394 11.91 -18.08 20.07
C ILE A 394 10.51 -18.04 19.51
N GLU A 395 9.88 -19.20 19.40
CA GLU A 395 8.46 -19.32 19.07
C GLU A 395 7.63 -19.11 20.35
N LEU A 396 6.67 -18.19 20.30
CA LEU A 396 5.75 -17.89 21.40
C LEU A 396 4.47 -18.73 21.28
N ASN A 397 3.87 -19.04 22.43
CA ASN A 397 2.50 -19.55 22.48
C ASN A 397 1.49 -18.36 22.54
N GLU A 398 0.19 -18.68 22.51
CA GLU A 398 -0.89 -17.70 22.51
C GLU A 398 -0.90 -16.76 23.73
N LEU A 399 -0.48 -17.24 24.91
CA LEU A 399 -0.42 -16.43 26.12
C LEU A 399 0.79 -15.49 26.11
N ASP A 400 1.94 -15.99 25.72
CA ASP A 400 3.19 -15.24 25.78
C ASP A 400 3.31 -14.20 24.65
N VAL A 401 2.58 -14.39 23.51
CA VAL A 401 2.57 -13.39 22.44
C VAL A 401 1.98 -12.06 22.92
N TYR A 402 0.89 -12.09 23.67
CA TYR A 402 0.30 -10.85 24.22
C TYR A 402 1.18 -10.21 25.28
N LYS A 403 1.82 -10.99 26.18
CA LYS A 403 2.82 -10.46 27.12
C LYS A 403 3.98 -9.78 26.38
N TYR A 404 4.47 -10.40 25.30
CA TYR A 404 5.50 -9.81 24.46
C TYR A 404 5.04 -8.49 23.84
N LEU A 405 3.84 -8.42 23.29
CA LEU A 405 3.27 -7.21 22.70
C LEU A 405 2.99 -6.11 23.74
N HIS A 406 2.74 -6.47 25.02
CA HIS A 406 2.69 -5.50 26.14
C HIS A 406 4.09 -5.02 26.56
N GLY A 407 5.15 -5.67 26.08
CA GLY A 407 6.54 -5.30 26.40
C GLY A 407 7.07 -5.94 27.67
N GLU A 408 6.44 -7.02 28.15
CA GLU A 408 6.86 -7.76 29.34
C GLU A 408 8.15 -8.55 29.07
N GLU A 409 8.93 -8.80 30.12
CA GLU A 409 10.08 -9.70 30.11
C GLU A 409 9.56 -11.15 30.20
N LEU A 410 10.05 -12.02 29.34
CA LEU A 410 9.71 -13.44 29.32
C LEU A 410 10.90 -14.29 29.76
N SER A 411 10.62 -15.50 30.26
CA SER A 411 11.67 -16.43 30.70
C SER A 411 11.68 -17.70 29.85
N PHE A 412 12.86 -18.09 29.38
CA PHE A 412 13.08 -19.30 28.58
C PHE A 412 14.39 -19.98 28.96
N ASP A 413 14.42 -21.28 28.96
CA ASP A 413 15.67 -22.04 29.09
C ASP A 413 16.42 -22.07 27.74
N ARG A 414 17.13 -21.01 27.45
CA ARG A 414 17.87 -20.81 26.19
C ARG A 414 19.21 -20.12 26.46
N PRO A 415 20.24 -20.39 25.64
CA PRO A 415 21.55 -19.73 25.76
C PRO A 415 21.47 -18.20 25.61
N ASN A 416 22.40 -17.48 26.21
CA ASN A 416 22.53 -16.04 26.03
C ASN A 416 22.70 -15.69 24.54
N GLY A 417 22.13 -14.55 24.11
CA GLY A 417 22.24 -14.09 22.73
C GLY A 417 21.09 -13.17 22.28
N ILE A 418 21.15 -12.78 21.02
CA ILE A 418 20.11 -12.01 20.33
C ILE A 418 19.17 -13.02 19.65
N TYR A 419 17.88 -12.82 19.81
CA TYR A 419 16.83 -13.70 19.28
C TYR A 419 15.81 -12.91 18.48
N ALA A 420 15.37 -13.46 17.36
CA ALA A 420 14.09 -13.12 16.77
C ALA A 420 12.96 -13.79 17.57
N VAL A 421 11.87 -13.07 17.78
CA VAL A 421 10.69 -13.56 18.51
C VAL A 421 9.56 -13.75 17.52
N GLU A 422 9.07 -14.98 17.43
CA GLU A 422 8.12 -15.43 16.42
C GLU A 422 6.80 -15.90 17.04
N PHE A 423 5.72 -15.76 16.29
CA PHE A 423 4.44 -16.41 16.54
C PHE A 423 3.90 -16.97 15.22
N LEU A 424 3.49 -18.23 15.20
CA LEU A 424 3.11 -18.97 13.98
C LEU A 424 4.18 -18.92 12.88
N GLY A 425 5.48 -18.90 13.27
CA GLY A 425 6.60 -18.79 12.36
C GLY A 425 6.81 -17.40 11.74
N VAL A 426 6.07 -16.38 12.19
CA VAL A 426 6.21 -14.99 11.73
C VAL A 426 6.87 -14.15 12.81
N THR A 427 7.94 -13.44 12.46
CA THR A 427 8.68 -12.62 13.40
C THR A 427 7.92 -11.34 13.76
N LEU A 428 7.68 -11.15 15.05
CA LEU A 428 7.08 -9.95 15.66
C LEU A 428 8.11 -8.88 15.98
N GLY A 429 9.31 -9.30 16.33
CA GLY A 429 10.39 -8.42 16.77
C GLY A 429 11.57 -9.19 17.32
N GLY A 430 12.29 -8.62 18.25
CA GLY A 430 13.48 -9.27 18.82
C GLY A 430 13.63 -9.10 20.32
N GLY A 431 14.67 -9.74 20.86
CA GLY A 431 15.04 -9.61 22.25
C GLY A 431 16.46 -10.10 22.52
N LYS A 432 16.96 -9.78 23.70
CA LYS A 432 18.26 -10.28 24.19
C LYS A 432 18.05 -11.22 25.36
N MET A 433 18.46 -12.46 25.18
CA MET A 433 18.48 -13.45 26.24
C MET A 433 19.69 -13.25 27.14
N THR A 434 19.48 -13.18 28.43
CA THR A 434 20.54 -13.12 29.46
C THR A 434 20.07 -13.89 30.70
N ASN A 435 20.79 -14.95 31.07
CA ASN A 435 20.48 -15.78 32.23
C ASN A 435 19.03 -16.29 32.28
N GLY A 436 18.52 -16.81 31.15
CA GLY A 436 17.17 -17.33 31.03
C GLY A 436 16.06 -16.27 30.93
N LYS A 437 16.40 -14.96 30.94
CA LYS A 437 15.45 -13.88 30.79
C LYS A 437 15.59 -13.18 29.45
N LEU A 438 14.50 -13.06 28.70
CA LEU A 438 14.43 -12.35 27.43
C LEU A 438 14.05 -10.89 27.67
N LYS A 439 15.04 -9.99 27.59
CA LYS A 439 14.78 -8.55 27.54
C LYS A 439 14.06 -8.21 26.24
N ASN A 440 12.82 -7.74 26.37
CA ASN A 440 11.94 -7.44 25.26
C ASN A 440 12.38 -6.14 24.51
N TYR A 441 12.54 -6.25 23.18
CA TYR A 441 12.91 -5.13 22.30
C TYR A 441 11.74 -4.61 21.47
N TYR A 442 10.50 -5.06 21.76
CA TYR A 442 9.32 -4.54 21.10
C TYR A 442 9.14 -3.05 21.40
N PRO A 443 8.99 -2.18 20.37
CA PRO A 443 8.94 -0.73 20.55
C PRO A 443 7.79 -0.30 21.46
N LYS A 444 8.04 0.70 22.33
CA LYS A 444 7.05 1.16 23.31
C LYS A 444 5.81 1.74 22.64
N GLU A 445 6.00 2.44 21.52
CA GLU A 445 4.97 3.08 20.71
C GLU A 445 4.07 2.09 19.95
N LEU A 446 4.49 0.82 19.81
CA LEU A 446 3.73 -0.23 19.15
C LEU A 446 3.01 -1.18 20.13
N ARG A 447 3.19 -1.01 21.44
CA ARG A 447 2.60 -1.88 22.47
C ARG A 447 1.07 -1.74 22.53
N ILE A 448 0.42 -2.85 22.86
CA ILE A 448 -1.03 -2.93 23.07
C ILE A 448 -1.41 -2.69 24.53
#